data_4d99db609ed764dcdfcc759cccd3e281
#
_entry.id   4d99db609ed764dcdfcc759cccd3e281
#
_cell.length_a   1.000
_cell.length_b   1.000
_cell.length_c   1.000
_cell.angle_alpha   90.00
_cell.angle_beta   90.00
_cell.angle_gamma   90.00
#
_symmetry.space_group_name_H-M   'P 1'
#
loop_
_entity.id
_entity.type
_entity.pdbx_description
1 polymer ?
#
loop_
_entity_poly.entity_id
_entity_poly.type
_entity_poly.pdbx_seq_one_letter_code
_entity_poly.pdbx_strand_id
1 'polypeptide(L)'
;MITLFQKQCIAIDTNNIIALCLSTILLGKLIVWTVITVKEKKVFHIQLGERAKRAREQAHLTQEQLAERIEVSPQYISDMERGVVGISVQTLCRLCAALGVSSDTILFGVQADGAAAIAQRCAALPKEQLALLSEMVDCFLRALRQ
;
A
#
# COMPACT_ATOMS: atom_id res chain seq x y z
N MET A 1 -51.84 5.06 21.24
CA MET A 1 -50.63 5.74 20.77
C MET A 1 -50.35 5.51 19.25
N ILE A 2 -51.37 5.08 18.49
CA ILE A 2 -51.28 4.82 17.02
C ILE A 2 -52.04 5.87 16.18
N THR A 3 -52.80 6.75 16.82
CA THR A 3 -53.70 7.72 16.16
C THR A 3 -53.07 9.09 15.87
N LEU A 4 -51.84 9.36 16.30
CA LEU A 4 -51.17 10.66 16.08
C LEU A 4 -50.28 10.67 14.83
N PHE A 5 -49.95 9.49 14.29
CA PHE A 5 -49.12 9.39 13.07
C PHE A 5 -49.91 9.48 11.76
N GLN A 6 -51.25 9.38 11.82
CA GLN A 6 -52.09 9.31 10.64
C GLN A 6 -52.70 10.69 10.22
N LYS A 7 -52.43 11.76 10.98
CA LYS A 7 -52.92 13.11 10.66
C LYS A 7 -51.90 14.06 10.03
N GLN A 8 -50.65 13.64 9.87
CA GLN A 8 -49.61 14.47 9.27
C GLN A 8 -49.25 14.10 7.80
N CYS A 9 -49.98 13.17 7.21
CA CYS A 9 -49.74 12.71 5.82
C CYS A 9 -50.60 13.41 4.76
N ILE A 10 -51.28 14.53 5.06
CA ILE A 10 -52.09 15.23 4.08
C ILE A 10 -51.57 16.66 3.93
N ALA A 11 -50.47 16.84 3.27
CA ALA A 11 -49.99 18.00 2.50
C ALA A 11 -48.49 17.87 2.17
N ILE A 12 -48.04 16.70 1.69
CA ILE A 12 -46.68 16.62 1.13
C ILE A 12 -46.86 16.67 -0.38
N ASP A 13 -46.49 17.80 -0.96
CA ASP A 13 -46.40 18.02 -2.39
C ASP A 13 -45.52 16.94 -3.03
N THR A 14 -46.00 16.33 -4.12
CA THR A 14 -45.31 15.23 -4.81
C THR A 14 -43.88 15.57 -5.18
N ASN A 15 -43.57 16.84 -5.42
CA ASN A 15 -42.22 17.34 -5.66
C ASN A 15 -41.30 17.24 -4.42
N ASN A 16 -41.89 17.36 -3.20
CA ASN A 16 -41.14 17.27 -1.96
C ASN A 16 -40.80 15.79 -1.58
N ILE A 17 -41.69 14.87 -1.93
CA ILE A 17 -41.45 13.43 -1.75
C ILE A 17 -40.30 12.95 -2.66
N ILE A 18 -40.26 13.40 -3.92
CA ILE A 18 -39.19 13.07 -4.86
C ILE A 18 -37.85 13.65 -4.39
N ALA A 19 -37.84 14.89 -3.89
CA ALA A 19 -36.66 15.53 -3.33
C ALA A 19 -36.12 14.80 -2.08
N LEU A 20 -37.03 14.38 -1.17
CA LEU A 20 -36.67 13.59 0.01
C LEU A 20 -36.19 12.19 -0.35
N CYS A 21 -36.81 11.51 -1.30
CA CYS A 21 -36.35 10.22 -1.80
C CYS A 21 -35.01 10.32 -2.50
N LEU A 22 -34.78 11.34 -3.32
CA LEU A 22 -33.50 11.60 -3.96
C LEU A 22 -32.39 11.92 -2.94
N SER A 23 -32.69 12.71 -1.91
CA SER A 23 -31.72 13.03 -0.86
C SER A 23 -31.35 11.81 -0.01
N THR A 24 -32.31 10.94 0.33
CA THR A 24 -32.04 9.70 1.07
C THR A 24 -31.25 8.68 0.24
N ILE A 25 -31.51 8.58 -1.07
CA ILE A 25 -30.75 7.72 -1.98
C ILE A 25 -29.31 8.26 -2.17
N LEU A 26 -29.13 9.57 -2.28
CA LEU A 26 -27.82 10.22 -2.37
C LEU A 26 -27.02 10.05 -1.07
N LEU A 27 -27.63 10.27 0.09
CA LEU A 27 -27.02 10.04 1.40
C LEU A 27 -26.66 8.54 1.60
N GLY A 28 -27.56 7.64 1.22
CA GLY A 28 -27.30 6.20 1.29
C GLY A 28 -26.12 5.79 0.40
N LYS A 29 -26.03 6.30 -0.83
CA LYS A 29 -24.88 6.06 -1.72
C LYS A 29 -23.58 6.66 -1.15
N LEU A 30 -23.65 7.85 -0.56
CA LEU A 30 -22.49 8.51 0.04
C LEU A 30 -21.97 7.72 1.24
N ILE A 31 -22.87 7.23 2.12
CA ILE A 31 -22.50 6.41 3.28
C ILE A 31 -21.89 5.08 2.84
N VAL A 32 -22.50 4.39 1.87
CA VAL A 32 -21.95 3.14 1.34
C VAL A 32 -20.59 3.37 0.73
N TRP A 33 -20.40 4.45 -0.04
CA TRP A 33 -19.14 4.77 -0.67
C TRP A 33 -18.05 5.09 0.36
N THR A 34 -18.38 5.86 1.41
CA THR A 34 -17.42 6.15 2.49
C THR A 34 -17.03 4.91 3.29
N VAL A 35 -17.99 4.03 3.60
CA VAL A 35 -17.70 2.78 4.31
C VAL A 35 -16.80 1.84 3.49
N ILE A 36 -17.04 1.72 2.18
CA ILE A 36 -16.22 0.89 1.29
C ILE A 36 -14.79 1.45 1.23
N THR A 37 -14.63 2.75 1.00
CA THR A 37 -13.29 3.37 0.90
C THR A 37 -12.48 3.29 2.19
N VAL A 38 -13.12 3.40 3.36
CA VAL A 38 -12.44 3.22 4.66
C VAL A 38 -11.99 1.78 4.86
N LYS A 39 -12.82 0.80 4.46
CA LYS A 39 -12.47 -0.63 4.57
C LYS A 39 -11.29 -0.99 3.67
N GLU A 40 -11.26 -0.51 2.43
CA GLU A 40 -10.16 -0.74 1.49
C GLU A 40 -8.84 -0.14 1.99
N LYS A 41 -8.85 1.09 2.50
CA LYS A 41 -7.67 1.72 3.11
C LYS A 41 -7.11 0.89 4.26
N LYS A 42 -7.96 0.36 5.13
CA LYS A 42 -7.54 -0.47 6.26
C LYS A 42 -6.88 -1.77 5.80
N VAL A 43 -7.45 -2.44 4.78
CA VAL A 43 -6.87 -3.67 4.22
C VAL A 43 -5.51 -3.39 3.59
N PHE A 44 -5.37 -2.29 2.85
CA PHE A 44 -4.11 -1.89 2.26
C PHE A 44 -3.02 -1.64 3.32
N HIS A 45 -3.35 -0.92 4.41
CA HIS A 45 -2.39 -0.68 5.50
C HIS A 45 -1.93 -1.96 6.17
N ILE A 46 -2.82 -2.93 6.39
CA ILE A 46 -2.48 -4.24 6.97
C ILE A 46 -1.51 -4.99 6.05
N GLN A 47 -1.81 -5.07 4.76
CA GLN A 47 -0.94 -5.76 3.80
C GLN A 47 0.43 -5.10 3.67
N LEU A 48 0.49 -3.78 3.67
CA LEU A 48 1.72 -3.01 3.64
C LEU A 48 2.54 -3.28 4.92
N GLY A 49 1.89 -3.23 6.08
CA GLY A 49 2.53 -3.49 7.37
C GLY A 49 3.12 -4.90 7.48
N GLU A 50 2.39 -5.92 7.01
CA GLU A 50 2.90 -7.30 6.96
C GLU A 50 4.12 -7.45 6.06
N ARG A 51 4.14 -6.78 4.90
CA ARG A 51 5.29 -6.81 4.00
C ARG A 51 6.49 -6.10 4.59
N ALA A 52 6.29 -4.95 5.22
CA ALA A 52 7.34 -4.21 5.92
C ALA A 52 7.93 -5.06 7.06
N LYS A 53 7.09 -5.72 7.85
CA LYS A 53 7.52 -6.63 8.90
C LYS A 53 8.37 -7.78 8.36
N ARG A 54 7.92 -8.45 7.29
CA ARG A 54 8.69 -9.54 6.66
C ARG A 54 10.06 -9.04 6.15
N ALA A 55 10.11 -7.88 5.51
CA ALA A 55 11.36 -7.30 5.03
C ALA A 55 12.31 -6.98 6.21
N ARG A 56 11.80 -6.46 7.32
CA ARG A 56 12.59 -6.22 8.54
C ARG A 56 13.15 -7.53 9.12
N GLU A 57 12.34 -8.56 9.22
CA GLU A 57 12.75 -9.88 9.73
C GLU A 57 13.80 -10.53 8.82
N GLN A 58 13.68 -10.39 7.49
CA GLN A 58 14.69 -10.84 6.54
C GLN A 58 16.01 -10.08 6.67
N ALA A 59 15.95 -8.80 7.05
CA ALA A 59 17.12 -7.99 7.35
C ALA A 59 17.68 -8.26 8.77
N HIS A 60 17.08 -9.17 9.54
CA HIS A 60 17.46 -9.52 10.92
C HIS A 60 17.46 -8.30 11.88
N LEU A 61 16.54 -7.35 11.69
CA LEU A 61 16.40 -6.17 12.51
C LEU A 61 15.27 -6.30 13.53
N THR A 62 15.46 -5.76 14.75
CA THR A 62 14.38 -5.54 15.69
C THR A 62 13.56 -4.31 15.31
N GLN A 63 12.36 -4.13 15.90
CA GLN A 63 11.55 -2.93 15.66
C GLN A 63 12.29 -1.66 16.13
N GLU A 64 13.02 -1.75 17.25
CA GLU A 64 13.81 -0.66 17.80
C GLU A 64 14.96 -0.27 16.86
N GLN A 65 15.70 -1.25 16.34
CA GLN A 65 16.80 -1.01 15.41
C GLN A 65 16.32 -0.39 14.09
N LEU A 66 15.18 -0.84 13.57
CA LEU A 66 14.59 -0.23 12.38
C LEU A 66 14.12 1.20 12.67
N ALA A 67 13.46 1.42 13.82
CA ALA A 67 12.98 2.73 14.24
C ALA A 67 14.11 3.75 14.33
N GLU A 68 15.24 3.37 14.93
CA GLU A 68 16.44 4.20 15.02
C GLU A 68 17.00 4.54 13.62
N ARG A 69 17.10 3.57 12.71
CA ARG A 69 17.62 3.79 11.35
C ARG A 69 16.79 4.75 10.51
N ILE A 70 15.47 4.74 10.68
CA ILE A 70 14.58 5.60 9.88
C ILE A 70 14.04 6.81 10.68
N GLU A 71 14.61 7.07 11.88
CA GLU A 71 14.32 8.22 12.74
C GLU A 71 12.84 8.35 13.12
N VAL A 72 12.23 7.24 13.58
CA VAL A 72 10.85 7.19 14.10
C VAL A 72 10.83 6.51 15.47
N SER A 73 9.68 6.55 16.15
CA SER A 73 9.53 5.81 17.41
C SER A 73 9.31 4.29 17.15
N PRO A 74 9.77 3.39 18.04
CA PRO A 74 9.48 1.95 17.96
C PRO A 74 7.97 1.67 17.97
N GLN A 75 7.20 2.48 18.71
CA GLN A 75 5.74 2.38 18.72
C GLN A 75 5.14 2.63 17.33
N TYR A 76 5.68 3.61 16.56
CA TYR A 76 5.23 3.86 15.19
C TYR A 76 5.49 2.65 14.28
N ILE A 77 6.65 2.00 14.40
CA ILE A 77 6.96 0.77 13.65
C ILE A 77 5.96 -0.33 13.98
N SER A 78 5.70 -0.56 15.27
CA SER A 78 4.73 -1.56 15.72
C SER A 78 3.31 -1.28 15.18
N ASP A 79 2.85 -0.03 15.22
CA ASP A 79 1.53 0.37 14.72
C ASP A 79 1.43 0.28 13.19
N MET A 80 2.50 0.62 12.47
CA MET A 80 2.61 0.49 11.04
C MET A 80 2.58 -0.98 10.61
N GLU A 81 3.35 -1.85 11.26
CA GLU A 81 3.38 -3.29 10.97
C GLU A 81 2.02 -3.98 11.24
N ARG A 82 1.25 -3.48 12.20
CA ARG A 82 -0.13 -3.93 12.48
C ARG A 82 -1.17 -3.32 11.55
N GLY A 83 -0.78 -2.37 10.71
CA GLY A 83 -1.70 -1.65 9.82
C GLY A 83 -2.64 -0.68 10.53
N VAL A 84 -2.30 -0.26 11.75
CA VAL A 84 -3.06 0.73 12.52
C VAL A 84 -2.86 2.13 11.96
N VAL A 85 -1.62 2.45 11.58
CA VAL A 85 -1.24 3.72 10.97
C VAL A 85 -0.75 3.51 9.54
N GLY A 86 -0.96 4.52 8.69
CA GLY A 86 -0.38 4.56 7.35
C GLY A 86 1.06 5.03 7.37
N ILE A 87 1.73 4.89 6.24
CA ILE A 87 3.09 5.36 6.04
C ILE A 87 3.11 6.59 5.12
N SER A 88 3.92 7.59 5.46
CA SER A 88 4.19 8.71 4.56
C SER A 88 5.17 8.30 3.46
N VAL A 89 5.13 8.97 2.31
CA VAL A 89 6.09 8.71 1.21
C VAL A 89 7.53 8.86 1.69
N GLN A 90 7.81 9.87 2.49
CA GLN A 90 9.14 10.11 3.04
C GLN A 90 9.60 8.96 3.94
N THR A 91 8.73 8.48 4.82
CA THR A 91 9.02 7.33 5.69
C THR A 91 9.18 6.04 4.88
N LEU A 92 8.39 5.87 3.81
CA LEU A 92 8.52 4.73 2.89
C LEU A 92 9.90 4.73 2.22
N CYS A 93 10.37 5.87 1.72
CA CYS A 93 11.70 5.97 1.12
C CYS A 93 12.81 5.59 2.11
N ARG A 94 12.74 6.10 3.37
CA ARG A 94 13.69 5.75 4.42
C ARG A 94 13.64 4.26 4.77
N LEU A 95 12.43 3.70 4.86
CA LEU A 95 12.20 2.27 5.12
C LEU A 95 12.84 1.40 4.03
N CYS A 96 12.58 1.71 2.75
CA CYS A 96 13.14 0.99 1.62
C CYS A 96 14.68 1.06 1.60
N ALA A 97 15.26 2.22 1.88
CA ALA A 97 16.70 2.41 1.95
C ALA A 97 17.32 1.62 3.13
N ALA A 98 16.68 1.63 4.30
CA ALA A 98 17.16 0.92 5.49
C ALA A 98 17.10 -0.60 5.35
N LEU A 99 16.09 -1.12 4.64
CA LEU A 99 15.87 -2.55 4.44
C LEU A 99 16.48 -3.10 3.13
N GLY A 100 16.93 -2.23 2.23
CA GLY A 100 17.48 -2.62 0.92
C GLY A 100 16.43 -3.23 -0.02
N VAL A 101 15.16 -2.88 0.12
CA VAL A 101 14.04 -3.38 -0.69
C VAL A 101 13.44 -2.28 -1.55
N SER A 102 12.81 -2.66 -2.68
CA SER A 102 12.11 -1.70 -3.51
C SER A 102 10.78 -1.25 -2.88
N SER A 103 10.32 -0.05 -3.24
CA SER A 103 8.99 0.43 -2.86
C SER A 103 7.87 -0.49 -3.36
N ASP A 104 8.05 -1.10 -4.54
CA ASP A 104 7.08 -2.02 -5.13
C ASP A 104 6.93 -3.29 -4.30
N THR A 105 8.01 -3.76 -3.69
CA THR A 105 7.96 -4.89 -2.75
C THR A 105 7.09 -4.58 -1.54
N ILE A 106 7.22 -3.38 -0.99
CA ILE A 106 6.43 -2.96 0.19
C ILE A 106 4.99 -2.64 -0.19
N LEU A 107 4.76 -1.88 -1.28
CA LEU A 107 3.44 -1.40 -1.67
C LEU A 107 2.58 -2.50 -2.32
N PHE A 108 3.15 -3.27 -3.23
CA PHE A 108 2.41 -4.21 -4.07
C PHE A 108 2.75 -5.67 -3.80
N GLY A 109 3.80 -5.93 -3.01
CA GLY A 109 4.28 -7.29 -2.74
C GLY A 109 4.97 -7.94 -3.93
N VAL A 110 5.32 -7.14 -4.93
CA VAL A 110 6.12 -7.62 -6.06
C VAL A 110 7.52 -7.89 -5.50
N GLN A 111 7.85 -9.16 -5.32
CA GLN A 111 9.24 -9.52 -5.11
C GLN A 111 9.93 -9.17 -6.43
N ALA A 112 11.01 -8.40 -6.34
CA ALA A 112 11.86 -8.22 -7.51
C ALA A 112 12.26 -9.64 -7.96
N ASP A 113 11.69 -10.10 -9.07
CA ASP A 113 12.16 -11.30 -9.72
C ASP A 113 13.67 -11.17 -9.81
N GLY A 114 14.42 -12.25 -9.54
CA GLY A 114 15.89 -12.16 -9.50
C GLY A 114 16.44 -11.41 -10.72
N ALA A 115 15.76 -11.49 -11.86
CA ALA A 115 16.05 -10.73 -13.07
C ALA A 115 15.88 -9.21 -12.89
N ALA A 116 14.83 -8.73 -12.22
CA ALA A 116 14.62 -7.29 -12.01
C ALA A 116 15.66 -6.71 -11.03
N ALA A 117 16.03 -7.47 -9.99
CA ALA A 117 17.08 -7.08 -9.06
C ALA A 117 18.47 -7.00 -9.75
N ILE A 118 18.76 -7.93 -10.65
CA ILE A 118 19.97 -7.91 -11.47
C ILE A 118 19.95 -6.70 -12.42
N ALA A 119 18.83 -6.47 -13.12
CA ALA A 119 18.67 -5.34 -14.03
C ALA A 119 18.88 -3.99 -13.31
N GLN A 120 18.38 -3.83 -12.10
CA GLN A 120 18.56 -2.62 -11.31
C GLN A 120 20.01 -2.41 -10.88
N ARG A 121 20.72 -3.47 -10.51
CA ARG A 121 22.17 -3.41 -10.23
C ARG A 121 22.96 -3.07 -11.48
N CYS A 122 22.60 -3.63 -12.62
CA CYS A 122 23.24 -3.35 -13.90
C CYS A 122 23.02 -1.88 -14.34
N ALA A 123 21.84 -1.31 -14.09
CA ALA A 123 21.54 0.08 -14.44
C ALA A 123 22.39 1.11 -13.66
N ALA A 124 22.94 0.73 -12.50
CA ALA A 124 23.84 1.56 -11.70
C ALA A 124 25.30 1.51 -12.14
N LEU A 125 25.66 0.63 -13.09
CA LEU A 125 27.03 0.46 -13.56
C LEU A 125 27.42 1.51 -14.61
N PRO A 126 28.69 1.94 -14.65
CA PRO A 126 29.23 2.73 -15.76
C PRO A 126 29.10 1.99 -17.10
N LYS A 127 28.96 2.73 -18.20
CA LYS A 127 28.73 2.16 -19.55
C LYS A 127 29.80 1.13 -19.96
N GLU A 128 31.06 1.37 -19.58
CA GLU A 128 32.19 0.48 -19.89
C GLU A 128 32.06 -0.87 -19.18
N GLN A 129 31.62 -0.86 -17.92
CA GLN A 129 31.38 -2.07 -17.14
C GLN A 129 30.14 -2.84 -17.60
N LEU A 130 29.12 -2.10 -18.09
CA LEU A 130 27.90 -2.69 -18.65
C LEU A 130 28.20 -3.47 -19.94
N ALA A 131 29.11 -2.97 -20.79
CA ALA A 131 29.56 -3.66 -22.01
C ALA A 131 30.23 -5.00 -21.67
N LEU A 132 31.16 -5.00 -20.72
CA LEU A 132 31.81 -6.22 -20.25
C LEU A 132 30.82 -7.24 -19.66
N LEU A 133 29.86 -6.76 -18.88
CA LEU A 133 28.83 -7.62 -18.33
C LEU A 133 27.95 -8.26 -19.42
N SER A 134 27.61 -7.49 -20.47
CA SER A 134 26.88 -8.01 -21.64
C SER A 134 27.62 -9.13 -22.34
N GLU A 135 28.92 -8.98 -22.57
CA GLU A 135 29.77 -10.02 -23.18
C GLU A 135 29.83 -11.28 -22.31
N MET A 136 29.93 -11.12 -20.99
CA MET A 136 29.92 -12.26 -20.05
C MET A 136 28.58 -13.01 -20.09
N VAL A 137 27.47 -12.30 -20.12
CA VAL A 137 26.13 -12.90 -20.21
C VAL A 137 25.97 -13.64 -21.53
N ASP A 138 26.40 -13.05 -22.66
CA ASP A 138 26.35 -13.70 -23.98
C ASP A 138 27.22 -14.95 -24.06
N CYS A 139 28.40 -14.94 -23.42
CA CYS A 139 29.26 -16.10 -23.31
C CYS A 139 28.62 -17.22 -22.51
N PHE A 140 27.99 -16.87 -21.36
CA PHE A 140 27.27 -17.81 -20.51
C PHE A 140 26.04 -18.42 -21.21
N LEU A 141 25.24 -17.61 -21.90
CA LEU A 141 24.08 -18.09 -22.65
C LEU A 141 24.47 -19.01 -23.82
N ARG A 142 25.61 -18.76 -24.45
CA ARG A 142 26.17 -19.68 -25.48
C ARG A 142 26.58 -21.02 -24.90
N ALA A 143 27.21 -21.03 -23.71
CA ALA A 143 27.60 -22.25 -23.04
C ALA A 143 26.40 -23.11 -22.58
N LEU A 144 25.29 -22.50 -22.22
CA LEU A 144 24.04 -23.22 -21.82
C LEU A 144 23.29 -23.86 -23.00
N ARG A 145 23.58 -23.46 -24.24
CA ARG A 145 22.93 -24.00 -25.46
C ARG A 145 23.62 -25.22 -26.07
N GLN A 146 24.76 -25.63 -25.49
CA GLN A 146 25.47 -26.85 -25.87
C GLN A 146 25.03 -28.03 -25.01
#